data_c2d2edc05fe83268d3f51be016ae2264
#
_entry.id   c2d2edc05fe83268d3f51be016ae2264
#
_cell.length_a   1.000
_cell.length_b   1.000
_cell.length_c   1.000
_cell.angle_alpha   90.00
_cell.angle_beta   90.00
_cell.angle_gamma   90.00
#
_symmetry.space_group_name_H-M   'P 1'
#
loop_
_entity.id
_entity.type
_entity.pdbx_description
1 polymer ?
#
loop_
_entity_poly.entity_id
_entity_poly.type
_entity_poly.pdbx_seq_one_letter_code
_entity_poly.pdbx_strand_id
1 'polypeptide(L)'
;MYKVFANRLPIVLTSKAKYLSNENTFLLSSLEIDEILKKLRKHKKIYLFFPKKKDLLKEFKSKIKTIYASGGIVKNKKSEILFIFRRGKWDLPKGKADKGETKQQTALREVKEETGVKELVINKFFRTSFHLVRNNKKYYLKETTWYLMSSNYEGDLIPQIDEGIKSVKWKNLKQVKKIKEKTFKNISIILDDYLKEF
;
A
#
# COMPACT_ATOMS: atom_id res chain seq x y z
N MET A 1 -5.59 0.16 -15.53
CA MET A 1 -4.53 -0.80 -15.18
C MET A 1 -4.21 -0.68 -13.70
N TYR A 2 -4.19 -1.80 -12.97
CA TYR A 2 -3.85 -1.83 -11.54
C TYR A 2 -2.62 -2.71 -11.33
N LYS A 3 -1.83 -2.41 -10.29
CA LYS A 3 -0.72 -3.27 -9.86
C LYS A 3 -1.03 -3.81 -8.46
N VAL A 4 -1.02 -5.13 -8.33
CA VAL A 4 -1.17 -5.85 -7.07
C VAL A 4 0.18 -6.53 -6.77
N PHE A 5 0.67 -6.45 -5.55
CA PHE A 5 1.93 -7.08 -5.16
C PHE A 5 1.71 -8.27 -4.25
N ALA A 6 2.33 -9.40 -4.56
CA ALA A 6 2.50 -10.50 -3.63
C ALA A 6 3.98 -10.52 -3.21
N ASN A 7 4.28 -10.08 -1.99
CA ASN A 7 5.65 -9.75 -1.56
C ASN A 7 6.31 -8.72 -2.50
N ARG A 8 7.27 -9.16 -3.33
CA ARG A 8 7.94 -8.30 -4.32
C ARG A 8 7.46 -8.55 -5.75
N LEU A 9 6.63 -9.55 -5.98
CA LEU A 9 6.22 -10.00 -7.30
C LEU A 9 4.96 -9.23 -7.75
N PRO A 10 5.00 -8.59 -8.93
CA PRO A 10 3.87 -7.81 -9.44
C PRO A 10 2.88 -8.67 -10.23
N ILE A 11 1.60 -8.49 -9.92
CA ILE A 11 0.46 -8.89 -10.73
C ILE A 11 -0.09 -7.61 -11.38
N VAL A 12 -0.14 -7.57 -12.69
CA VAL A 12 -0.65 -6.41 -13.44
C VAL A 12 -2.04 -6.74 -13.97
N LEU A 13 -3.07 -6.07 -13.44
CA LEU A 13 -4.43 -6.19 -13.98
C LEU A 13 -4.56 -5.23 -15.16
N THR A 14 -4.97 -5.73 -16.33
CA THR A 14 -5.02 -4.96 -17.57
C THR A 14 -6.22 -5.31 -18.44
N SER A 15 -6.73 -4.32 -19.16
CA SER A 15 -7.70 -4.49 -20.26
C SER A 15 -7.11 -4.16 -21.64
N LYS A 16 -5.78 -4.00 -21.72
CA LYS A 16 -5.11 -3.67 -22.97
C LYS A 16 -4.72 -4.93 -23.71
N ALA A 17 -5.31 -5.15 -24.89
CA ALA A 17 -5.11 -6.34 -25.73
C ALA A 17 -3.64 -6.57 -26.13
N LYS A 18 -2.82 -5.49 -26.20
CA LYS A 18 -1.40 -5.61 -26.54
C LYS A 18 -0.57 -6.51 -25.59
N TYR A 19 -1.09 -6.84 -24.41
CA TYR A 19 -0.42 -7.76 -23.49
C TYR A 19 -0.79 -9.23 -23.74
N LEU A 20 -1.79 -9.53 -24.58
CA LEU A 20 -2.26 -10.92 -24.83
C LEU A 20 -1.20 -11.79 -25.52
N SER A 21 -0.28 -11.20 -26.27
CA SER A 21 0.84 -11.91 -26.89
C SER A 21 1.95 -12.34 -25.93
N ASN A 22 1.94 -11.86 -24.67
CA ASN A 22 2.96 -12.22 -23.73
C ASN A 22 2.68 -13.58 -23.07
N GLU A 23 3.65 -14.47 -23.03
CA GLU A 23 3.57 -15.81 -22.40
C GLU A 23 3.14 -15.81 -20.92
N ASN A 24 3.34 -14.68 -20.22
CA ASN A 24 2.95 -14.49 -18.83
C ASN A 24 1.62 -13.74 -18.66
N THR A 25 0.80 -13.67 -19.70
CA THR A 25 -0.55 -13.09 -19.66
C THR A 25 -1.61 -14.19 -19.61
N PHE A 26 -2.56 -14.03 -18.71
CA PHE A 26 -3.63 -14.99 -18.47
C PHE A 26 -4.97 -14.27 -18.37
N LEU A 27 -6.06 -14.97 -18.75
CA LEU A 27 -7.42 -14.45 -18.59
C LEU A 27 -7.79 -14.43 -17.09
N LEU A 28 -8.18 -13.28 -16.58
CA LEU A 28 -8.54 -13.14 -15.16
C LEU A 28 -9.78 -13.97 -14.79
N SER A 29 -10.77 -14.03 -15.68
CA SER A 29 -12.01 -14.77 -15.45
C SER A 29 -11.84 -16.28 -15.30
N SER A 30 -10.79 -16.85 -15.90
CA SER A 30 -10.56 -18.32 -15.93
C SER A 30 -9.68 -18.84 -14.81
N LEU A 31 -9.19 -17.99 -13.90
CA LEU A 31 -8.25 -18.39 -12.85
C LEU A 31 -8.78 -18.11 -11.46
N GLU A 32 -8.57 -19.06 -10.56
CA GLU A 32 -8.74 -18.85 -9.12
C GLU A 32 -7.44 -18.33 -8.48
N ILE A 33 -7.55 -17.81 -7.25
CA ILE A 33 -6.43 -17.13 -6.56
C ILE A 33 -5.18 -18.01 -6.41
N ASP A 34 -5.35 -19.31 -6.15
CA ASP A 34 -4.23 -20.24 -5.98
C ASP A 34 -3.50 -20.49 -7.30
N GLU A 35 -4.22 -20.56 -8.41
CA GLU A 35 -3.64 -20.67 -9.75
C GLU A 35 -2.90 -19.38 -10.14
N ILE A 36 -3.47 -18.21 -9.85
CA ILE A 36 -2.80 -16.91 -10.02
C ILE A 36 -1.47 -16.90 -9.28
N LEU A 37 -1.45 -17.36 -8.02
CA LEU A 37 -0.24 -17.40 -7.22
C LEU A 37 0.77 -18.44 -7.72
N LYS A 38 0.32 -19.60 -8.23
CA LYS A 38 1.18 -20.60 -8.87
C LYS A 38 1.88 -20.03 -10.11
N LYS A 39 1.10 -19.38 -11.00
CA LYS A 39 1.63 -18.70 -12.19
C LYS A 39 2.59 -17.56 -11.82
N LEU A 40 2.26 -16.76 -10.81
CA LEU A 40 3.13 -15.69 -10.33
C LEU A 40 4.48 -16.19 -9.81
N ARG A 41 4.49 -17.30 -9.08
CA ARG A 41 5.75 -17.94 -8.61
C ARG A 41 6.62 -18.41 -9.77
N LYS A 42 6.00 -18.98 -10.81
CA LYS A 42 6.70 -19.45 -12.03
C LYS A 42 7.29 -18.28 -12.81
N HIS A 43 6.45 -17.29 -13.18
CA HIS A 43 6.82 -16.23 -14.12
C HIS A 43 7.41 -14.97 -13.45
N LYS A 44 7.41 -14.89 -12.09
CA LYS A 44 7.92 -13.73 -11.29
C LYS A 44 7.16 -12.42 -11.51
N LYS A 45 6.47 -12.29 -12.61
CA LYS A 45 5.54 -11.20 -12.99
C LYS A 45 4.50 -11.77 -13.93
N ILE A 46 3.23 -11.43 -13.70
CA ILE A 46 2.13 -11.85 -14.59
C ILE A 46 1.22 -10.67 -14.93
N TYR A 47 0.55 -10.80 -16.06
CA TYR A 47 -0.54 -9.95 -16.46
C TYR A 47 -1.84 -10.74 -16.39
N LEU A 48 -2.86 -10.14 -15.77
CA LEU A 48 -4.22 -10.69 -15.75
C LEU A 48 -5.09 -9.81 -16.63
N PHE A 49 -5.49 -10.34 -17.75
CA PHE A 49 -6.30 -9.64 -18.72
C PHE A 49 -7.79 -9.83 -18.43
N PHE A 50 -8.54 -8.73 -18.49
CA PHE A 50 -10.01 -8.72 -18.46
C PHE A 50 -10.52 -7.63 -19.40
N PRO A 51 -11.43 -7.90 -20.36
CA PRO A 51 -11.77 -6.96 -21.42
C PRO A 51 -12.46 -5.69 -20.91
N LYS A 52 -13.32 -5.82 -19.89
CA LYS A 52 -14.09 -4.70 -19.34
C LYS A 52 -13.27 -3.91 -18.33
N LYS A 53 -12.67 -2.79 -18.73
CA LYS A 53 -11.82 -1.93 -17.88
C LYS A 53 -12.50 -1.50 -16.59
N LYS A 54 -13.79 -1.16 -16.63
CA LYS A 54 -14.57 -0.71 -15.45
C LYS A 54 -14.68 -1.80 -14.39
N ASP A 55 -14.81 -3.07 -14.79
CA ASP A 55 -15.03 -4.20 -13.90
C ASP A 55 -13.75 -4.94 -13.52
N LEU A 56 -12.61 -4.56 -14.09
CA LEU A 56 -11.31 -5.23 -13.91
C LEU A 56 -10.92 -5.45 -12.44
N LEU A 57 -11.06 -4.44 -11.61
CA LEU A 57 -10.74 -4.54 -10.19
C LEU A 57 -11.84 -5.31 -9.43
N LYS A 58 -13.10 -5.15 -9.81
CA LYS A 58 -14.24 -5.88 -9.25
C LYS A 58 -14.09 -7.38 -9.49
N GLU A 59 -13.74 -7.78 -10.73
CA GLU A 59 -13.48 -9.17 -11.10
C GLU A 59 -12.33 -9.77 -10.29
N PHE A 60 -11.24 -9.04 -10.08
CA PHE A 60 -10.16 -9.52 -9.23
C PHE A 60 -10.58 -9.66 -7.76
N LYS A 61 -11.35 -8.71 -7.24
CA LYS A 61 -11.86 -8.72 -5.86
C LYS A 61 -12.87 -9.84 -5.61
N SER A 62 -13.62 -10.29 -6.61
CA SER A 62 -14.56 -11.41 -6.43
C SER A 62 -13.86 -12.73 -6.09
N LYS A 63 -12.58 -12.86 -6.46
CA LYS A 63 -11.77 -14.07 -6.23
C LYS A 63 -11.04 -14.10 -4.88
N ILE A 64 -11.06 -13.01 -4.13
CA ILE A 64 -10.26 -12.89 -2.90
C ILE A 64 -10.89 -11.92 -1.91
N LYS A 65 -10.97 -12.32 -0.63
CA LYS A 65 -11.47 -11.44 0.44
C LYS A 65 -10.59 -10.21 0.58
N THR A 66 -11.21 -9.03 0.59
CA THR A 66 -10.51 -7.74 0.71
C THR A 66 -10.49 -7.27 2.16
N ILE A 67 -9.33 -6.81 2.61
CA ILE A 67 -9.10 -6.07 3.85
C ILE A 67 -8.84 -4.61 3.47
N TYR A 68 -9.65 -3.72 4.01
CA TYR A 68 -9.50 -2.28 3.80
C TYR A 68 -8.57 -1.69 4.86
N ALA A 69 -7.71 -0.78 4.43
CA ALA A 69 -6.77 -0.07 5.28
C ALA A 69 -6.62 1.37 4.79
N SER A 70 -6.18 2.25 5.67
CA SER A 70 -5.84 3.62 5.30
C SER A 70 -4.63 4.11 6.07
N GLY A 71 -3.94 5.10 5.51
CA GLY A 71 -2.78 5.71 6.15
C GLY A 71 -2.35 7.00 5.46
N GLY A 72 -1.23 7.55 5.90
CA GLY A 72 -0.78 8.86 5.47
C GLY A 72 0.69 8.96 5.09
N ILE A 73 0.96 9.85 4.14
CA ILE A 73 2.26 10.49 3.97
C ILE A 73 2.16 11.83 4.69
N VAL A 74 2.67 11.88 5.92
CA VAL A 74 2.56 13.05 6.79
C VAL A 74 3.79 13.91 6.65
N LYS A 75 3.60 15.20 6.35
CA LYS A 75 4.67 16.20 6.24
C LYS A 75 4.60 17.19 7.40
N ASN A 76 5.74 17.47 8.04
CA ASN A 76 5.86 18.51 9.06
C ASN A 76 6.23 19.88 8.45
N LYS A 77 6.31 20.93 9.30
CA LYS A 77 6.73 22.29 8.90
C LYS A 77 8.12 22.34 8.25
N LYS A 78 9.03 21.42 8.60
CA LYS A 78 10.38 21.31 8.03
C LYS A 78 10.40 20.50 6.73
N SER A 79 9.23 20.18 6.15
CA SER A 79 9.09 19.34 4.95
C SER A 79 9.65 17.92 5.10
N GLU A 80 9.78 17.42 6.33
CA GLU A 80 10.15 16.05 6.60
C GLU A 80 8.94 15.14 6.60
N ILE A 81 9.12 13.88 6.22
CA ILE A 81 8.08 12.86 6.14
C ILE A 81 8.17 11.92 7.34
N LEU A 82 7.02 11.57 7.92
CA LEU A 82 6.90 10.66 9.04
C LEU A 82 7.03 9.20 8.59
N PHE A 83 7.88 8.46 9.27
CA PHE A 83 8.08 7.04 9.06
C PHE A 83 8.02 6.27 10.37
N ILE A 84 7.51 5.05 10.29
CA ILE A 84 7.59 4.03 11.33
C ILE A 84 8.65 2.98 10.96
N PHE A 85 9.33 2.39 11.94
CA PHE A 85 10.27 1.29 11.73
C PHE A 85 9.71 0.01 12.32
N ARG A 86 9.41 -0.96 11.45
CA ARG A 86 8.88 -2.26 11.85
C ARG A 86 9.38 -3.40 10.94
N ARG A 87 9.49 -4.60 11.48
CA ARG A 87 9.97 -5.79 10.73
C ARG A 87 11.28 -5.53 9.98
N GLY A 88 12.19 -4.76 10.62
CA GLY A 88 13.51 -4.44 10.06
C GLY A 88 13.51 -3.40 8.93
N LYS A 89 12.39 -2.70 8.67
CA LYS A 89 12.27 -1.71 7.59
C LYS A 89 11.51 -0.47 8.01
N TRP A 90 11.83 0.63 7.35
CA TRP A 90 11.01 1.83 7.39
C TRP A 90 9.74 1.62 6.58
N ASP A 91 8.62 2.07 7.09
CA ASP A 91 7.28 1.96 6.50
C ASP A 91 6.53 3.28 6.72
N LEU A 92 5.44 3.50 6.01
CA LEU A 92 4.52 4.61 6.25
C LEU A 92 3.41 4.17 7.22
N PRO A 93 2.96 5.04 8.13
CA PRO A 93 1.92 4.71 9.10
C PRO A 93 0.57 4.44 8.41
N LYS A 94 -0.07 3.31 8.76
CA LYS A 94 -1.33 2.84 8.19
C LYS A 94 -1.80 1.56 8.86
N GLY A 95 -3.10 1.41 9.00
CA GLY A 95 -3.66 0.17 9.50
C GLY A 95 -5.03 -0.16 8.96
N LYS A 96 -5.68 -1.12 9.58
CA LYS A 96 -6.95 -1.68 9.14
C LYS A 96 -8.11 -0.77 9.53
N ALA A 97 -9.09 -0.62 8.63
CA ALA A 97 -10.32 0.09 8.94
C ALA A 97 -11.16 -0.69 9.97
N ASP A 98 -11.65 0.00 10.97
CA ASP A 98 -12.63 -0.52 11.90
C ASP A 98 -14.05 -0.43 11.34
N LYS A 99 -14.97 -1.17 11.94
CA LYS A 99 -16.37 -1.20 11.49
C LYS A 99 -17.00 0.20 11.61
N GLY A 100 -17.50 0.70 10.49
CA GLY A 100 -18.17 2.00 10.43
C GLY A 100 -17.25 3.20 10.17
N GLU A 101 -15.94 3.00 10.17
CA GLU A 101 -15.01 4.09 9.84
C GLU A 101 -15.01 4.43 8.35
N THR A 102 -14.95 5.71 8.06
CA THR A 102 -14.56 6.20 6.74
C THR A 102 -13.05 6.01 6.53
N LYS A 103 -12.60 6.02 5.27
CA LYS A 103 -11.17 5.89 4.95
C LYS A 103 -10.31 7.01 5.56
N GLN A 104 -10.88 8.23 5.68
CA GLN A 104 -10.20 9.37 6.31
C GLN A 104 -10.08 9.19 7.83
N GLN A 105 -11.16 8.77 8.49
CA GLN A 105 -11.12 8.48 9.93
C GLN A 105 -10.10 7.40 10.26
N THR A 106 -10.12 6.28 9.52
CA THR A 106 -9.10 5.24 9.65
C THR A 106 -7.69 5.80 9.49
N ALA A 107 -7.45 6.62 8.47
CA ALA A 107 -6.10 7.16 8.21
C ALA A 107 -5.61 8.07 9.33
N LEU A 108 -6.48 8.94 9.86
CA LEU A 108 -6.13 9.82 10.99
C LEU A 108 -5.88 9.03 12.27
N ARG A 109 -6.76 8.06 12.60
CA ARG A 109 -6.61 7.21 13.78
C ARG A 109 -5.31 6.42 13.74
N GLU A 110 -5.08 5.70 12.65
CA GLU A 110 -3.90 4.83 12.50
C GLU A 110 -2.58 5.62 12.55
N VAL A 111 -2.51 6.78 11.88
CA VAL A 111 -1.32 7.63 11.96
C VAL A 111 -1.08 8.07 13.41
N LYS A 112 -2.14 8.49 14.11
CA LYS A 112 -2.04 8.93 15.52
C LYS A 112 -1.62 7.80 16.45
N GLU A 113 -2.23 6.61 16.32
CA GLU A 113 -1.95 5.44 17.15
C GLU A 113 -0.53 4.90 16.92
N GLU A 114 -0.12 4.72 15.65
CA GLU A 114 1.18 4.17 15.31
C GLU A 114 2.36 5.12 15.63
N THR A 115 2.11 6.44 15.77
CA THR A 115 3.20 7.45 15.83
C THR A 115 3.14 8.43 17.00
N GLY A 116 2.01 8.55 17.68
CA GLY A 116 1.80 9.57 18.71
C GLY A 116 1.61 11.01 18.18
N VAL A 117 1.71 11.22 16.85
CA VAL A 117 1.56 12.55 16.24
C VAL A 117 0.13 13.06 16.41
N LYS A 118 0.01 14.32 16.82
CA LYS A 118 -1.25 15.06 16.96
C LYS A 118 -1.39 16.09 15.83
N GLU A 119 -2.50 16.85 15.84
CA GLU A 119 -2.74 17.95 14.90
C GLU A 119 -2.62 17.53 13.42
N LEU A 120 -3.16 16.35 13.10
CA LEU A 120 -3.15 15.82 11.76
C LEU A 120 -4.24 16.45 10.90
N VAL A 121 -3.87 16.95 9.73
CA VAL A 121 -4.78 17.48 8.72
C VAL A 121 -4.63 16.67 7.44
N ILE A 122 -5.74 16.15 6.92
CA ILE A 122 -5.79 15.54 5.59
C ILE A 122 -5.83 16.65 4.54
N ASN A 123 -4.80 16.73 3.70
CA ASN A 123 -4.75 17.71 2.63
C ASN A 123 -5.47 17.22 1.38
N LYS A 124 -5.20 15.98 0.94
CA LYS A 124 -5.87 15.37 -0.22
C LYS A 124 -5.72 13.85 -0.23
N PHE A 125 -6.63 13.18 -0.97
CA PHE A 125 -6.40 11.80 -1.42
C PHE A 125 -5.16 11.75 -2.29
N PHE A 126 -4.31 10.76 -2.08
CA PHE A 126 -3.12 10.56 -2.89
C PHE A 126 -3.27 9.35 -3.82
N ARG A 127 -3.41 8.15 -3.25
CA ARG A 127 -3.43 6.93 -4.06
C ARG A 127 -4.05 5.75 -3.32
N THR A 128 -4.44 4.72 -4.08
CA THR A 128 -4.77 3.39 -3.53
C THR A 128 -3.70 2.38 -3.96
N SER A 129 -3.22 1.58 -3.03
CA SER A 129 -2.30 0.47 -3.29
C SER A 129 -2.93 -0.87 -2.95
N PHE A 130 -2.49 -1.92 -3.66
CA PHE A 130 -3.02 -3.28 -3.55
C PHE A 130 -1.90 -4.27 -3.28
N HIS A 131 -2.08 -5.13 -2.30
CA HIS A 131 -1.06 -6.08 -1.90
C HIS A 131 -1.69 -7.35 -1.32
N LEU A 132 -1.19 -8.50 -1.74
CA LEU A 132 -1.63 -9.78 -1.20
C LEU A 132 -0.90 -10.06 0.11
N VAL A 133 -1.66 -10.24 1.17
CA VAL A 133 -1.17 -10.64 2.50
C VAL A 133 -1.63 -12.06 2.80
N ARG A 134 -0.79 -12.82 3.50
CA ARG A 134 -1.15 -14.16 3.98
C ARG A 134 -1.41 -14.10 5.48
N ASN A 135 -2.57 -14.59 5.90
CA ASN A 135 -2.94 -14.74 7.30
C ASN A 135 -3.61 -16.10 7.49
N ASN A 136 -3.20 -16.87 8.51
CA ASN A 136 -3.75 -18.20 8.80
C ASN A 136 -3.88 -19.11 7.55
N LYS A 137 -2.79 -19.20 6.78
CA LYS A 137 -2.69 -19.96 5.51
C LYS A 137 -3.57 -19.44 4.36
N LYS A 138 -4.45 -18.46 4.57
CA LYS A 138 -5.30 -17.84 3.54
C LYS A 138 -4.70 -16.53 3.03
N TYR A 139 -4.97 -16.24 1.76
CA TYR A 139 -4.58 -14.97 1.16
C TYR A 139 -5.73 -13.97 1.21
N TYR A 140 -5.38 -12.71 1.39
CA TYR A 140 -6.28 -11.56 1.41
C TYR A 140 -5.71 -10.46 0.53
N LEU A 141 -6.58 -9.71 -0.13
CA LEU A 141 -6.20 -8.48 -0.81
C LEU A 141 -6.25 -7.34 0.21
N LYS A 142 -5.10 -6.79 0.61
CA LYS A 142 -5.05 -5.56 1.40
C LYS A 142 -5.12 -4.38 0.43
N GLU A 143 -6.23 -3.65 0.46
CA GLU A 143 -6.42 -2.38 -0.24
C GLU A 143 -6.13 -1.25 0.74
N THR A 144 -5.09 -0.46 0.47
CA THR A 144 -4.71 0.65 1.35
C THR A 144 -4.93 1.97 0.63
N THR A 145 -5.74 2.84 1.23
CA THR A 145 -5.95 4.21 0.78
C THR A 145 -4.93 5.13 1.46
N TRP A 146 -4.21 5.91 0.66
CA TRP A 146 -3.19 6.83 1.12
C TRP A 146 -3.63 8.27 0.95
N TYR A 147 -3.37 9.07 1.99
CA TYR A 147 -3.60 10.50 1.98
C TYR A 147 -2.31 11.28 2.16
N LEU A 148 -2.21 12.44 1.52
CA LEU A 148 -1.23 13.46 1.89
C LEU A 148 -1.77 14.19 3.11
N MET A 149 -0.95 14.27 4.13
CA MET A 149 -1.30 14.89 5.41
C MET A 149 -0.23 15.89 5.82
N SER A 150 -0.60 16.80 6.69
CA SER A 150 0.32 17.69 7.38
C SER A 150 0.09 17.65 8.88
N SER A 151 1.14 17.98 9.63
CA SER A 151 1.07 18.17 11.07
C SER A 151 2.06 19.25 11.51
N ASN A 152 1.62 20.08 12.45
CA ASN A 152 2.48 21.08 13.11
C ASN A 152 3.02 20.57 14.44
N TYR A 153 2.78 19.31 14.78
CA TYR A 153 3.16 18.69 16.03
C TYR A 153 4.68 18.64 16.22
N GLU A 154 5.16 19.20 17.32
CA GLU A 154 6.58 19.24 17.70
C GLU A 154 6.89 18.42 18.98
N GLY A 155 5.86 17.70 19.51
CA GLY A 155 6.03 16.84 20.68
C GLY A 155 6.69 15.49 20.36
N ASP A 156 6.78 14.66 21.38
CA ASP A 156 7.41 13.35 21.29
C ASP A 156 6.67 12.38 20.36
N LEU A 157 7.43 11.67 19.56
CA LEU A 157 6.94 10.58 18.71
C LEU A 157 6.89 9.29 19.53
N ILE A 158 5.70 8.68 19.62
CA ILE A 158 5.46 7.51 20.45
C ILE A 158 5.14 6.31 19.53
N PRO A 159 6.06 5.34 19.40
CA PRO A 159 5.79 4.16 18.61
C PRO A 159 4.77 3.25 19.31
N GLN A 160 3.82 2.70 18.55
CA GLN A 160 2.88 1.69 19.03
C GLN A 160 3.58 0.32 19.06
N ILE A 161 4.10 -0.04 20.23
CA ILE A 161 4.93 -1.25 20.44
C ILE A 161 4.14 -2.53 20.15
N ASP A 162 2.87 -2.58 20.49
CA ASP A 162 1.99 -3.76 20.29
C ASP A 162 1.81 -4.13 18.81
N GLU A 163 1.93 -3.16 17.91
CA GLU A 163 1.95 -3.35 16.44
C GLU A 163 3.35 -3.72 15.90
N GLY A 164 4.32 -3.92 16.80
CA GLY A 164 5.71 -4.23 16.46
C GLY A 164 6.48 -3.06 15.87
N ILE A 165 6.04 -1.83 16.13
CA ILE A 165 6.71 -0.60 15.72
C ILE A 165 7.81 -0.30 16.75
N LYS A 166 9.07 -0.30 16.31
CA LYS A 166 10.23 -0.10 17.16
C LYS A 166 10.69 1.35 17.23
N SER A 167 10.33 2.17 16.25
CA SER A 167 10.75 3.57 16.18
C SER A 167 9.87 4.35 15.21
N VAL A 168 9.67 5.63 15.54
CA VAL A 168 9.00 6.62 14.69
C VAL A 168 9.97 7.77 14.48
N LYS A 169 10.13 8.26 13.26
CA LYS A 169 11.04 9.38 12.96
C LYS A 169 10.56 10.21 11.78
N TRP A 170 10.78 11.51 11.87
CA TRP A 170 10.76 12.41 10.74
C TRP A 170 12.00 12.19 9.87
N LYS A 171 11.82 12.19 8.56
CA LYS A 171 12.88 11.95 7.57
C LYS A 171 12.87 13.01 6.49
N ASN A 172 14.01 13.66 6.29
CA ASN A 172 14.17 14.61 5.20
C ASN A 172 14.20 13.92 3.82
N LEU A 173 14.07 14.68 2.77
CA LEU A 173 13.96 14.17 1.40
C LEU A 173 15.16 13.29 0.97
N LYS A 174 16.38 13.62 1.41
CA LYS A 174 17.58 12.81 1.15
C LYS A 174 17.49 11.43 1.79
N GLN A 175 16.97 11.37 3.02
CA GLN A 175 16.73 10.11 3.75
C GLN A 175 15.57 9.31 3.12
N VAL A 176 14.49 9.97 2.68
CA VAL A 176 13.36 9.32 1.99
C VAL A 176 13.82 8.62 0.72
N LYS A 177 14.69 9.25 -0.11
CA LYS A 177 15.28 8.63 -1.30
C LYS A 177 16.05 7.34 -0.96
N LYS A 178 16.82 7.32 0.14
CA LYS A 178 17.53 6.11 0.61
C LYS A 178 16.59 5.04 1.14
N ILE A 179 15.55 5.42 1.88
CA ILE A 179 14.53 4.51 2.43
C ILE A 179 13.79 3.80 1.31
N LYS A 180 13.41 4.51 0.26
CA LYS A 180 12.68 3.98 -0.90
C LYS A 180 13.32 2.73 -1.48
N GLU A 181 14.64 2.63 -1.50
CA GLU A 181 15.37 1.48 -2.04
C GLU A 181 15.32 0.24 -1.14
N LYS A 182 15.18 0.45 0.17
CA LYS A 182 15.30 -0.59 1.20
C LYS A 182 14.00 -0.95 1.91
N THR A 183 12.90 -0.27 1.58
CA THR A 183 11.57 -0.49 2.19
C THR A 183 10.79 -1.64 1.54
N PHE A 184 9.53 -1.83 1.95
CA PHE A 184 8.60 -2.75 1.32
C PHE A 184 8.24 -2.29 -0.09
N LYS A 185 8.09 -3.22 -1.06
CA LYS A 185 7.89 -2.87 -2.47
C LYS A 185 6.66 -1.98 -2.73
N ASN A 186 5.56 -2.23 -2.04
CA ASN A 186 4.36 -1.39 -2.11
C ASN A 186 4.63 0.05 -1.62
N ILE A 187 5.43 0.21 -0.55
CA ILE A 187 5.82 1.53 -0.02
C ILE A 187 6.82 2.23 -0.96
N SER A 188 7.80 1.48 -1.49
CA SER A 188 8.73 2.01 -2.49
C SER A 188 8.00 2.68 -3.65
N ILE A 189 6.92 2.08 -4.15
CA ILE A 189 6.12 2.63 -5.25
C ILE A 189 5.34 3.88 -4.82
N ILE A 190 4.76 3.87 -3.62
CA ILE A 190 4.09 5.06 -3.07
C ILE A 190 5.08 6.23 -2.95
N LEU A 191 6.31 5.95 -2.47
CA LEU A 191 7.37 6.96 -2.39
C LEU A 191 7.89 7.40 -3.76
N ASP A 192 7.97 6.49 -4.76
CA ASP A 192 8.30 6.84 -6.14
C ASP A 192 7.30 7.83 -6.73
N ASP A 193 6.01 7.56 -6.51
CA ASP A 193 4.94 8.43 -7.00
C ASP A 193 4.93 9.78 -6.26
N TYR A 194 5.16 9.76 -4.95
CA TYR A 194 5.28 10.96 -4.14
C TYR A 194 6.46 11.85 -4.61
N LEU A 195 7.65 11.25 -4.81
CA LEU A 195 8.85 11.99 -5.25
C LEU A 195 8.78 12.52 -6.69
N LYS A 196 7.80 12.10 -7.49
CA LYS A 196 7.53 12.64 -8.84
C LYS A 196 6.56 13.80 -8.82
N GLU A 197 5.73 13.88 -7.79
CA GLU A 197 4.71 14.92 -7.64
C GLU A 197 5.26 16.15 -6.90
N PHE A 198 6.33 15.97 -6.12
CA PHE A 198 6.99 16.99 -5.30
C PHE A 198 8.52 16.96 -5.46
#